data_c6cde2e49b73cebeab84f9fbeab40d35
#
_entry.id   c6cde2e49b73cebeab84f9fbeab40d35
#
_cell.length_a   1.000
_cell.length_b   1.000
_cell.length_c   1.000
_cell.angle_alpha   90.00
_cell.angle_beta   90.00
_cell.angle_gamma   90.00
#
_symmetry.space_group_name_H-M   'P 1'
#
loop_
_entity.id
_entity.type
_entity.pdbx_description
1 polymer ?
#
loop_
_entity_poly.entity_id
_entity_poly.type
_entity_poly.pdbx_seq_one_letter_code
_entity_poly.pdbx_strand_id
1 'polypeptide(L)'
;MQNLRILGKGKTALALKKRFPDATLYDDNDLESFDKNSNDLTIVSPGMPPHNKLVLASKNIISDYDLFYDEMPFNIWISGTNGKTTTTQMSQYLLEKFDSCYGGNIGVPLSGLNKDKKIWILETSSFTLHYTKKAKPNIYILLPITEDHITWHGNFDEYKKAKLKPLELMSETDVAIIPALYKDFKTSAHTIYYNSSDDLCNHFKIDKSKIKFNEPFLLDAIMAMISRKIIFGDVDYDLINSYKIDKHKVEEFRDSKNRLWIDDSKATNYDATINALVPYKDKNIHIIIGGDDKGASLKPLFENIKELDIIIYAIGSNTQRVLNYCEEFKI
;
A
#
# COMPACT_ATOMS: atom_id res chain seq x y z
N MET A 1 -14.54 15.09 28.97
CA MET A 1 -13.93 14.30 27.88
C MET A 1 -13.65 15.26 26.74
N GLN A 2 -12.48 15.18 26.12
CA GLN A 2 -12.18 16.02 24.97
C GLN A 2 -13.12 15.54 23.83
N ASN A 3 -13.85 16.48 23.19
CA ASN A 3 -14.74 16.14 22.10
C ASN A 3 -13.91 15.57 20.92
N LEU A 4 -14.40 14.51 20.31
CA LEU A 4 -13.76 13.90 19.14
C LEU A 4 -14.43 14.41 17.88
N ARG A 5 -13.62 14.92 16.96
CA ARG A 5 -14.04 15.37 15.63
C ARG A 5 -13.50 14.41 14.57
N ILE A 6 -14.31 14.06 13.62
CA ILE A 6 -13.94 13.15 12.52
C ILE A 6 -14.15 13.88 11.21
N LEU A 7 -13.09 14.01 10.41
CA LEU A 7 -13.18 14.63 9.09
C LEU A 7 -13.31 13.57 7.98
N GLY A 8 -14.31 13.77 7.12
CA GLY A 8 -14.64 12.91 5.98
C GLY A 8 -15.76 11.92 6.25
N LYS A 9 -16.29 11.31 5.19
CA LYS A 9 -17.41 10.33 5.21
C LYS A 9 -17.02 8.97 4.63
N GLY A 10 -15.71 8.69 4.50
CA GLY A 10 -15.23 7.40 4.01
C GLY A 10 -15.41 6.26 5.03
N LYS A 11 -15.04 5.04 4.62
CA LYS A 11 -15.17 3.83 5.46
C LYS A 11 -14.56 3.98 6.86
N THR A 12 -13.36 4.59 6.96
CA THR A 12 -12.69 4.85 8.24
C THR A 12 -13.51 5.77 9.13
N ALA A 13 -14.00 6.89 8.57
CA ALA A 13 -14.80 7.86 9.35
C ALA A 13 -16.11 7.24 9.86
N LEU A 14 -16.80 6.48 9.03
CA LEU A 14 -18.04 5.79 9.41
C LEU A 14 -17.80 4.72 10.48
N ALA A 15 -16.70 3.97 10.37
CA ALA A 15 -16.32 2.99 11.38
C ALA A 15 -15.95 3.65 12.73
N LEU A 16 -15.24 4.78 12.69
CA LEU A 16 -14.94 5.60 13.87
C LEU A 16 -16.23 6.16 14.51
N LYS A 17 -17.15 6.71 13.72
CA LYS A 17 -18.43 7.23 14.22
C LYS A 17 -19.27 6.13 14.89
N LYS A 18 -19.24 4.90 14.35
CA LYS A 18 -19.91 3.76 14.97
C LYS A 18 -19.29 3.41 16.34
N ARG A 19 -17.96 3.53 16.48
CA ARG A 19 -17.24 3.23 17.73
C ARG A 19 -17.35 4.36 18.75
N PHE A 20 -17.42 5.60 18.28
CA PHE A 20 -17.54 6.82 19.06
C PHE A 20 -18.82 7.58 18.66
N PRO A 21 -20.00 7.17 19.14
CA PRO A 21 -21.27 7.76 18.71
C PRO A 21 -21.39 9.26 19.00
N ASP A 22 -20.71 9.75 20.03
CA ASP A 22 -20.72 11.16 20.42
C ASP A 22 -19.77 12.03 19.60
N ALA A 23 -18.86 11.43 18.80
CA ALA A 23 -17.96 12.18 17.94
C ALA A 23 -18.74 12.96 16.86
N THR A 24 -18.30 14.19 16.56
CA THR A 24 -18.91 14.97 15.48
C THR A 24 -18.22 14.67 14.15
N LEU A 25 -19.03 14.37 13.13
CA LEU A 25 -18.55 14.09 11.78
C LEU A 25 -18.72 15.33 10.91
N TYR A 26 -17.66 15.72 10.19
CA TYR A 26 -17.64 16.86 9.28
C TYR A 26 -17.21 16.43 7.87
N ASP A 27 -17.80 17.06 6.84
CA ASP A 27 -17.36 16.95 5.45
C ASP A 27 -17.22 18.34 4.81
N ASP A 28 -16.95 18.39 3.52
CA ASP A 28 -16.71 19.64 2.79
C ASP A 28 -17.87 20.65 2.86
N ASN A 29 -19.09 20.18 3.14
CA ASN A 29 -20.28 21.04 3.27
C ASN A 29 -20.39 21.68 4.66
N ASP A 30 -19.60 21.23 5.64
CA ASP A 30 -19.70 21.65 7.03
C ASP A 30 -18.73 22.80 7.39
N LEU A 31 -18.03 23.38 6.40
CA LEU A 31 -16.98 24.37 6.63
C LEU A 31 -17.46 25.63 7.39
N GLU A 32 -18.71 26.05 7.19
CA GLU A 32 -19.29 27.22 7.87
C GLU A 32 -19.60 26.95 9.34
N SER A 33 -20.03 25.71 9.66
CA SER A 33 -20.35 25.28 11.02
C SER A 33 -19.11 24.77 11.78
N PHE A 34 -17.96 24.61 11.10
CA PHE A 34 -16.75 24.08 11.68
C PHE A 34 -16.04 25.10 12.57
N ASP A 35 -15.95 24.84 13.86
CA ASP A 35 -15.21 25.72 14.79
C ASP A 35 -13.69 25.58 14.58
N LYS A 36 -13.11 26.57 13.92
CA LYS A 36 -11.66 26.70 13.63
C LYS A 36 -10.83 26.98 14.87
N ASN A 37 -11.45 27.46 15.96
CA ASN A 37 -10.76 27.82 17.18
C ASN A 37 -10.69 26.68 18.19
N SER A 38 -11.48 25.62 17.99
CA SER A 38 -11.46 24.46 18.86
C SER A 38 -10.10 23.75 18.86
N ASN A 39 -9.70 23.26 20.02
CA ASN A 39 -8.56 22.38 20.23
C ASN A 39 -8.99 20.89 20.35
N ASP A 40 -10.22 20.57 19.99
CA ASP A 40 -10.72 19.20 20.01
C ASP A 40 -9.85 18.26 19.18
N LEU A 41 -9.75 17.02 19.64
CA LEU A 41 -9.02 16.01 18.93
C LEU A 41 -9.70 15.71 17.58
N THR A 42 -8.96 15.83 16.50
CA THR A 42 -9.50 15.70 15.14
C THR A 42 -8.84 14.53 14.41
N ILE A 43 -9.65 13.54 14.07
CA ILE A 43 -9.21 12.40 13.23
C ILE A 43 -9.55 12.71 11.78
N VAL A 44 -8.54 12.60 10.91
CA VAL A 44 -8.73 12.82 9.47
C VAL A 44 -8.90 11.47 8.77
N SER A 45 -10.01 11.31 8.05
CA SER A 45 -10.19 10.17 7.15
C SER A 45 -9.12 10.21 6.05
N PRO A 46 -8.42 9.09 5.76
CA PRO A 46 -7.29 9.09 4.82
C PRO A 46 -7.58 9.66 3.42
N GLY A 47 -8.83 9.61 2.99
CA GLY A 47 -9.25 10.19 1.70
C GLY A 47 -9.22 11.72 1.63
N MET A 48 -9.16 12.43 2.76
CA MET A 48 -9.10 13.90 2.77
C MET A 48 -7.65 14.38 2.60
N PRO A 49 -7.35 15.16 1.52
CA PRO A 49 -5.99 15.59 1.27
C PRO A 49 -5.54 16.73 2.22
N PRO A 50 -4.24 16.94 2.41
CA PRO A 50 -3.69 17.95 3.32
C PRO A 50 -4.13 19.38 3.01
N HIS A 51 -4.41 19.67 1.75
CA HIS A 51 -4.87 20.99 1.28
C HIS A 51 -6.39 21.21 1.44
N ASN A 52 -7.12 20.23 1.98
CA ASN A 52 -8.55 20.38 2.26
C ASN A 52 -8.79 21.48 3.30
N LYS A 53 -9.81 22.32 3.10
CA LYS A 53 -10.11 23.48 3.94
C LYS A 53 -10.40 23.12 5.40
N LEU A 54 -11.07 22.00 5.68
CA LEU A 54 -11.32 21.52 7.03
C LEU A 54 -10.04 21.04 7.72
N VAL A 55 -9.18 20.33 6.96
CA VAL A 55 -7.89 19.89 7.45
C VAL A 55 -7.02 21.11 7.82
N LEU A 56 -6.91 22.10 6.93
CA LEU A 56 -6.16 23.33 7.16
C LEU A 56 -6.71 24.15 8.34
N ALA A 57 -8.02 24.07 8.60
CA ALA A 57 -8.67 24.77 9.72
C ALA A 57 -8.54 24.03 11.07
N SER A 58 -8.06 22.79 11.07
CA SER A 58 -7.96 21.95 12.27
C SER A 58 -6.60 22.10 12.95
N LYS A 59 -6.57 22.19 14.28
CA LYS A 59 -5.34 22.40 15.06
C LYS A 59 -4.72 21.10 15.59
N ASN A 60 -5.54 20.18 16.06
CA ASN A 60 -5.11 18.97 16.75
C ASN A 60 -5.46 17.71 15.93
N ILE A 61 -4.74 17.54 14.82
CA ILE A 61 -4.94 16.42 13.87
C ILE A 61 -4.10 15.23 14.27
N ILE A 62 -4.71 14.04 14.24
CA ILE A 62 -4.02 12.74 14.32
C ILE A 62 -4.65 11.75 13.33
N SER A 63 -3.99 10.63 13.10
CA SER A 63 -4.54 9.49 12.38
C SER A 63 -5.37 8.57 13.30
N ASP A 64 -6.17 7.69 12.72
CA ASP A 64 -6.80 6.60 13.46
C ASP A 64 -5.75 5.63 14.06
N TYR A 65 -4.57 5.50 13.44
CA TYR A 65 -3.45 4.75 13.99
C TYR A 65 -2.96 5.36 15.30
N ASP A 66 -2.83 6.68 15.39
CA ASP A 66 -2.46 7.36 16.63
C ASP A 66 -3.53 7.20 17.71
N LEU A 67 -4.81 7.23 17.31
CA LEU A 67 -5.93 7.08 18.24
C LEU A 67 -5.93 5.72 18.94
N PHE A 68 -5.61 4.65 18.19
CA PHE A 68 -5.63 3.28 18.69
C PHE A 68 -4.27 2.74 19.10
N TYR A 69 -3.21 3.53 19.04
CA TYR A 69 -1.84 3.06 19.23
C TYR A 69 -1.64 2.30 20.55
N ASP A 70 -2.15 2.83 21.64
CA ASP A 70 -2.00 2.24 22.98
C ASP A 70 -2.86 0.96 23.16
N GLU A 71 -3.77 0.66 22.21
CA GLU A 71 -4.61 -0.54 22.20
C GLU A 71 -4.13 -1.59 21.18
N MET A 72 -3.14 -1.25 20.32
CA MET A 72 -2.63 -2.18 19.32
C MET A 72 -1.84 -3.31 19.98
N PRO A 73 -2.13 -4.58 19.64
CA PRO A 73 -1.24 -5.70 19.98
C PRO A 73 0.06 -5.62 19.16
N PHE A 74 0.87 -6.68 19.19
CA PHE A 74 1.99 -6.79 18.27
C PHE A 74 1.50 -6.57 16.83
N ASN A 75 2.14 -5.67 16.09
CA ASN A 75 1.62 -5.27 14.79
C ASN A 75 2.70 -5.17 13.71
N ILE A 76 2.29 -5.56 12.51
CA ILE A 76 3.08 -5.53 11.28
C ILE A 76 2.43 -4.51 10.37
N TRP A 77 3.17 -3.48 9.94
CA TRP A 77 2.67 -2.54 8.94
C TRP A 77 3.31 -2.82 7.59
N ILE A 78 2.49 -2.90 6.57
CA ILE A 78 2.91 -3.17 5.19
C ILE A 78 2.55 -1.96 4.34
N SER A 79 3.57 -1.31 3.76
CA SER A 79 3.45 -0.15 2.90
C SER A 79 4.25 -0.34 1.61
N GLY A 80 4.16 0.62 0.70
CA GLY A 80 4.77 0.59 -0.63
C GLY A 80 3.81 1.14 -1.68
N THR A 81 4.21 1.18 -2.93
CA THR A 81 3.28 1.59 -4.01
C THR A 81 2.45 0.41 -4.45
N ASN A 82 3.05 -0.69 -4.84
CA ASN A 82 2.39 -1.93 -5.26
C ASN A 82 2.63 -3.08 -4.27
N GLY A 83 1.92 -4.19 -4.38
CA GLY A 83 2.10 -5.39 -3.57
C GLY A 83 1.49 -5.39 -2.17
N LYS A 84 1.18 -4.23 -1.57
CA LYS A 84 0.69 -4.11 -0.18
C LYS A 84 -0.42 -5.10 0.18
N THR A 85 -1.49 -5.13 -0.61
CA THR A 85 -2.66 -5.98 -0.36
C THR A 85 -2.28 -7.46 -0.40
N THR A 86 -1.53 -7.87 -1.40
CA THR A 86 -1.09 -9.27 -1.58
C THR A 86 -0.18 -9.68 -0.43
N THR A 87 0.84 -8.87 -0.10
CA THR A 87 1.72 -9.13 1.05
C THR A 87 0.95 -9.22 2.35
N THR A 88 -0.03 -8.31 2.60
CA THR A 88 -0.86 -8.33 3.81
C THR A 88 -1.70 -9.60 3.91
N GLN A 89 -2.35 -9.99 2.82
CA GLN A 89 -3.18 -11.20 2.76
C GLN A 89 -2.34 -12.48 2.90
N MET A 90 -1.18 -12.55 2.22
CA MET A 90 -0.23 -13.67 2.36
C MET A 90 0.32 -13.76 3.79
N SER A 91 0.66 -12.63 4.41
CA SER A 91 1.10 -12.59 5.81
C SER A 91 0.00 -13.09 6.75
N GLN A 92 -1.25 -12.65 6.56
CA GLN A 92 -2.39 -13.16 7.32
C GLN A 92 -2.57 -14.67 7.12
N TYR A 93 -2.47 -15.15 5.88
CA TYR A 93 -2.60 -16.57 5.57
C TYR A 93 -1.55 -17.43 6.28
N LEU A 94 -0.30 -16.95 6.35
CA LEU A 94 0.78 -17.63 7.08
C LEU A 94 0.65 -17.54 8.60
N LEU A 95 -0.03 -16.52 9.12
CA LEU A 95 -0.12 -16.22 10.54
C LEU A 95 -1.48 -16.51 11.18
N GLU A 96 -2.47 -16.96 10.40
CA GLU A 96 -3.86 -17.15 10.86
C GLU A 96 -3.96 -18.04 12.10
N LYS A 97 -3.22 -19.15 12.12
CA LYS A 97 -3.18 -20.08 13.25
C LYS A 97 -2.53 -19.53 14.52
N PHE A 98 -1.88 -18.36 14.45
CA PHE A 98 -1.21 -17.70 15.57
C PHE A 98 -2.01 -16.54 16.14
N ASP A 99 -3.31 -16.61 16.03
CA ASP A 99 -4.24 -15.62 16.60
C ASP A 99 -4.04 -14.21 16.00
N SER A 100 -3.92 -14.15 14.68
CA SER A 100 -3.77 -12.91 13.93
C SER A 100 -5.09 -12.43 13.31
N CYS A 101 -5.13 -11.16 12.93
CA CYS A 101 -6.11 -10.60 12.00
C CYS A 101 -5.46 -9.49 11.15
N TYR A 102 -6.11 -9.14 10.05
CA TYR A 102 -5.61 -8.12 9.15
C TYR A 102 -6.65 -7.03 8.87
N GLY A 103 -6.18 -5.86 8.47
CA GLY A 103 -7.04 -4.73 8.12
C GLY A 103 -6.25 -3.46 7.80
N GLY A 104 -6.83 -2.32 8.16
CA GLY A 104 -6.29 -0.99 7.84
C GLY A 104 -6.84 -0.44 6.54
N ASN A 105 -5.98 -0.20 5.54
CA ASN A 105 -6.41 0.31 4.23
C ASN A 105 -7.24 -0.69 3.42
N ILE A 106 -7.17 -1.99 3.74
CA ILE A 106 -8.00 -3.06 3.16
C ILE A 106 -8.87 -3.72 4.22
N GLY A 107 -9.93 -4.38 3.76
CA GLY A 107 -10.80 -5.17 4.65
C GLY A 107 -11.47 -4.32 5.71
N VAL A 108 -11.14 -4.60 6.96
CA VAL A 108 -11.74 -3.96 8.14
C VAL A 108 -10.92 -2.73 8.54
N PRO A 109 -11.52 -1.54 8.68
CA PRO A 109 -10.84 -0.38 9.25
C PRO A 109 -10.33 -0.67 10.67
N LEU A 110 -9.27 0.04 11.09
CA LEU A 110 -8.60 -0.20 12.37
C LEU A 110 -9.56 -0.23 13.56
N SER A 111 -10.54 0.69 13.59
CA SER A 111 -11.56 0.77 14.63
C SER A 111 -12.49 -0.44 14.76
N GLY A 112 -12.54 -1.29 13.74
CA GLY A 112 -13.35 -2.51 13.70
C GLY A 112 -12.56 -3.80 13.91
N LEU A 113 -11.23 -3.74 14.05
CA LEU A 113 -10.41 -4.92 14.27
C LEU A 113 -10.68 -5.56 15.64
N ASN A 114 -10.55 -6.87 15.68
CA ASN A 114 -10.70 -7.61 16.93
C ASN A 114 -9.47 -7.37 17.85
N LYS A 115 -9.73 -6.75 18.98
CA LYS A 115 -8.69 -6.39 19.97
C LYS A 115 -8.12 -7.58 20.74
N ASP A 116 -8.84 -8.70 20.79
CA ASP A 116 -8.41 -9.90 21.50
C ASP A 116 -7.35 -10.68 20.71
N LYS A 117 -7.12 -10.30 19.43
CA LYS A 117 -6.09 -10.87 18.59
C LYS A 117 -4.69 -10.45 19.04
N LYS A 118 -3.74 -11.38 18.98
CA LYS A 118 -2.34 -11.14 19.42
C LYS A 118 -1.50 -10.43 18.38
N ILE A 119 -1.86 -10.56 17.09
CA ILE A 119 -1.09 -9.99 15.99
C ILE A 119 -2.04 -9.26 15.03
N TRP A 120 -1.75 -8.00 14.77
CA TRP A 120 -2.43 -7.24 13.71
C TRP A 120 -1.50 -7.07 12.51
N ILE A 121 -2.01 -7.36 11.31
CA ILE A 121 -1.32 -7.18 10.05
C ILE A 121 -2.04 -6.07 9.28
N LEU A 122 -1.39 -4.91 9.18
CA LEU A 122 -2.04 -3.69 8.73
C LEU A 122 -1.47 -3.26 7.37
N GLU A 123 -2.34 -3.23 6.35
CA GLU A 123 -2.02 -2.49 5.14
C GLU A 123 -2.06 -1.00 5.44
N THR A 124 -0.95 -0.29 5.20
CA THR A 124 -0.84 1.13 5.50
C THR A 124 -0.75 1.97 4.23
N SER A 125 -1.69 2.91 4.07
CA SER A 125 -1.65 3.87 2.97
C SER A 125 -0.72 5.05 3.29
N SER A 126 -0.17 5.68 2.25
CA SER A 126 0.56 6.95 2.41
C SER A 126 -0.32 8.05 3.00
N PHE A 127 -1.62 8.00 2.78
CA PHE A 127 -2.60 8.94 3.32
C PHE A 127 -2.71 8.86 4.85
N THR A 128 -2.86 7.63 5.39
CA THR A 128 -2.87 7.40 6.84
C THR A 128 -1.54 7.80 7.46
N LEU A 129 -0.44 7.35 6.86
CA LEU A 129 0.92 7.65 7.34
C LEU A 129 1.24 9.14 7.34
N HIS A 130 0.69 9.93 6.42
CA HIS A 130 0.82 11.38 6.39
C HIS A 130 0.35 12.02 7.70
N TYR A 131 -0.79 11.58 8.23
CA TYR A 131 -1.40 12.13 9.46
C TYR A 131 -0.90 11.44 10.74
N THR A 132 -0.21 10.33 10.67
CA THR A 132 0.32 9.60 11.83
C THR A 132 1.45 10.38 12.48
N LYS A 133 1.43 10.52 13.82
CA LYS A 133 2.38 11.34 14.59
C LYS A 133 3.15 10.55 15.65
N LYS A 134 2.54 9.53 16.27
CA LYS A 134 3.14 8.76 17.36
C LYS A 134 3.11 7.25 17.15
N ALA A 135 2.12 6.76 16.44
CA ALA A 135 1.97 5.32 16.22
C ALA A 135 3.10 4.76 15.36
N LYS A 136 3.59 3.60 15.75
CA LYS A 136 4.65 2.89 15.04
C LYS A 136 4.41 1.39 15.01
N PRO A 137 4.93 0.66 14.02
CA PRO A 137 4.86 -0.80 13.97
C PRO A 137 5.96 -1.46 14.81
N ASN A 138 5.75 -2.74 15.18
CA ASN A 138 6.82 -3.62 15.64
C ASN A 138 7.64 -4.17 14.46
N ILE A 139 6.96 -4.44 13.33
CA ILE A 139 7.62 -4.78 12.07
C ILE A 139 7.09 -3.86 10.98
N TYR A 140 7.98 -3.16 10.29
CA TYR A 140 7.65 -2.35 9.13
C TYR A 140 8.19 -3.00 7.85
N ILE A 141 7.30 -3.37 6.94
CA ILE A 141 7.64 -3.86 5.62
C ILE A 141 7.33 -2.76 4.61
N LEU A 142 8.37 -2.24 4.00
CA LEU A 142 8.26 -1.25 2.95
C LEU A 142 8.62 -1.89 1.61
N LEU A 143 7.59 -2.10 0.77
CA LEU A 143 7.73 -2.49 -0.63
C LEU A 143 8.25 -1.31 -1.45
N PRO A 144 8.72 -1.51 -2.68
CA PRO A 144 9.22 -0.43 -3.53
C PRO A 144 8.23 0.75 -3.63
N ILE A 145 8.80 1.96 -3.67
CA ILE A 145 8.04 3.20 -3.84
C ILE A 145 8.30 3.73 -5.24
N THR A 146 7.24 3.87 -6.02
CA THR A 146 7.20 4.51 -7.34
C THR A 146 6.14 5.60 -7.33
N GLU A 147 6.15 6.49 -8.32
CA GLU A 147 5.25 7.65 -8.36
C GLU A 147 3.78 7.23 -8.42
N ASP A 148 2.98 7.71 -7.46
CA ASP A 148 1.53 7.51 -7.38
C ASP A 148 0.92 8.60 -6.48
N HIS A 149 -0.38 8.83 -6.59
CA HIS A 149 -1.14 9.75 -5.73
C HIS A 149 -0.60 11.20 -5.66
N ILE A 150 -0.01 11.70 -6.74
CA ILE A 150 0.60 13.04 -6.78
C ILE A 150 -0.45 14.14 -6.54
N THR A 151 -1.66 13.98 -7.06
CA THR A 151 -2.77 14.93 -6.85
C THR A 151 -3.13 15.08 -5.36
N TRP A 152 -2.98 14.03 -4.56
CA TRP A 152 -3.27 14.06 -3.13
C TRP A 152 -2.09 14.63 -2.32
N HIS A 153 -0.86 14.22 -2.61
CA HIS A 153 0.35 14.61 -1.87
C HIS A 153 0.97 15.92 -2.35
N GLY A 154 0.62 16.38 -3.57
CA GLY A 154 1.22 17.55 -4.21
C GLY A 154 2.45 17.22 -5.05
N ASN A 155 3.32 16.32 -4.59
CA ASN A 155 4.50 15.86 -5.32
C ASN A 155 4.98 14.47 -4.83
N PHE A 156 5.95 13.89 -5.55
CA PHE A 156 6.50 12.57 -5.23
C PHE A 156 7.30 12.55 -3.91
N ASP A 157 7.98 13.63 -3.57
CA ASP A 157 8.78 13.69 -2.34
C ASP A 157 7.88 13.65 -1.10
N GLU A 158 6.75 14.33 -1.08
CA GLU A 158 5.78 14.26 0.02
C GLU A 158 5.10 12.87 0.10
N TYR A 159 4.82 12.22 -1.04
CA TYR A 159 4.34 10.84 -1.07
C TYR A 159 5.36 9.86 -0.45
N LYS A 160 6.62 9.97 -0.89
CA LYS A 160 7.73 9.16 -0.37
C LYS A 160 7.96 9.41 1.12
N LYS A 161 8.00 10.69 1.55
CA LYS A 161 8.15 11.09 2.93
C LYS A 161 7.07 10.49 3.83
N ALA A 162 5.81 10.50 3.39
CA ALA A 162 4.73 9.88 4.13
C ALA A 162 5.00 8.38 4.39
N LYS A 163 5.49 7.65 3.39
CA LYS A 163 5.82 6.22 3.53
C LYS A 163 7.07 5.94 4.37
N LEU A 164 8.00 6.86 4.43
CA LEU A 164 9.20 6.72 5.27
C LEU A 164 8.97 7.14 6.72
N LYS A 165 7.91 7.87 7.00
CA LYS A 165 7.60 8.41 8.33
C LYS A 165 7.57 7.39 9.48
N PRO A 166 7.05 6.15 9.32
CA PRO A 166 7.14 5.15 10.38
C PRO A 166 8.56 4.91 10.89
N LEU A 167 9.57 4.99 10.01
CA LEU A 167 10.98 4.80 10.37
C LEU A 167 11.48 5.84 11.38
N GLU A 168 10.96 7.08 11.33
CA GLU A 168 11.31 8.15 12.28
C GLU A 168 10.76 7.86 13.68
N LEU A 169 9.66 7.09 13.77
CA LEU A 169 8.94 6.81 15.00
C LEU A 169 9.38 5.49 15.66
N MET A 170 10.01 4.59 14.89
CA MET A 170 10.44 3.28 15.33
C MET A 170 11.61 3.35 16.31
N SER A 171 11.74 2.36 17.17
CA SER A 171 12.78 2.22 18.21
C SER A 171 13.68 1.02 17.95
N GLU A 172 14.72 0.85 18.76
CA GLU A 172 15.71 -0.24 18.64
C GLU A 172 15.10 -1.66 18.77
N THR A 173 13.91 -1.76 19.36
CA THR A 173 13.21 -3.05 19.50
C THR A 173 12.36 -3.40 18.26
N ASP A 174 12.21 -2.47 17.33
CA ASP A 174 11.39 -2.64 16.14
C ASP A 174 12.25 -3.05 14.93
N VAL A 175 11.65 -3.74 13.97
CA VAL A 175 12.34 -4.24 12.78
C VAL A 175 11.78 -3.58 11.53
N ALA A 176 12.64 -3.06 10.67
CA ALA A 176 12.27 -2.50 9.38
C ALA A 176 12.91 -3.27 8.23
N ILE A 177 12.12 -3.68 7.24
CA ILE A 177 12.58 -4.29 5.97
C ILE A 177 12.28 -3.28 4.87
N ILE A 178 13.31 -2.66 4.30
CA ILE A 178 13.13 -1.55 3.37
C ILE A 178 14.08 -1.63 2.16
N PRO A 179 13.71 -1.05 1.02
CA PRO A 179 14.62 -0.95 -0.12
C PRO A 179 15.94 -0.25 0.25
N ALA A 180 17.06 -0.79 -0.21
CA ALA A 180 18.41 -0.26 0.06
C ALA A 180 18.59 1.18 -0.45
N LEU A 181 17.73 1.64 -1.35
CA LEU A 181 17.67 3.05 -1.79
C LEU A 181 17.49 4.02 -0.60
N TYR A 182 16.92 3.56 0.51
CA TYR A 182 16.64 4.37 1.70
C TYR A 182 17.61 4.10 2.87
N LYS A 183 18.78 3.50 2.59
CA LYS A 183 19.77 3.16 3.62
C LYS A 183 20.29 4.35 4.44
N ASP A 184 20.27 5.54 3.85
CA ASP A 184 20.73 6.77 4.49
C ASP A 184 19.61 7.48 5.29
N PHE A 185 18.40 6.92 5.29
CA PHE A 185 17.30 7.46 6.07
C PHE A 185 17.51 7.13 7.56
N LYS A 186 17.41 8.15 8.41
CA LYS A 186 17.67 8.00 9.86
C LYS A 186 16.51 7.27 10.55
N THR A 187 16.83 6.20 11.23
CA THR A 187 15.90 5.42 12.08
C THR A 187 16.66 4.77 13.22
N SER A 188 15.97 4.50 14.33
CA SER A 188 16.50 3.68 15.43
C SER A 188 16.16 2.20 15.27
N ALA A 189 15.32 1.82 14.30
CA ALA A 189 14.90 0.45 14.09
C ALA A 189 16.08 -0.46 13.66
N HIS A 190 16.00 -1.72 14.02
CA HIS A 190 16.86 -2.74 13.39
C HIS A 190 16.45 -2.89 11.92
N THR A 191 17.30 -2.42 11.01
CA THR A 191 16.94 -2.28 9.61
C THR A 191 17.62 -3.30 8.72
N ILE A 192 16.84 -3.99 7.90
CA ILE A 192 17.29 -4.93 6.87
C ILE A 192 17.02 -4.29 5.50
N TYR A 193 18.08 -4.09 4.75
CA TYR A 193 18.04 -3.47 3.43
C TYR A 193 18.02 -4.51 2.32
N TYR A 194 17.26 -4.25 1.26
CA TYR A 194 17.20 -5.13 0.10
C TYR A 194 17.14 -4.34 -1.23
N ASN A 195 17.69 -4.90 -2.30
CA ASN A 195 17.51 -4.45 -3.68
C ASN A 195 16.69 -5.44 -4.49
N SER A 196 16.63 -6.71 -4.04
CA SER A 196 16.00 -7.80 -4.79
C SER A 196 15.40 -8.85 -3.84
N SER A 197 14.56 -9.71 -4.40
CA SER A 197 14.08 -10.91 -3.75
C SER A 197 15.23 -11.84 -3.32
N ASP A 198 16.34 -11.88 -4.09
CA ASP A 198 17.51 -12.70 -3.77
C ASP A 198 18.24 -12.20 -2.53
N ASP A 199 18.38 -10.87 -2.35
CA ASP A 199 18.98 -10.31 -1.13
C ASP A 199 18.23 -10.75 0.13
N LEU A 200 16.90 -10.69 0.08
CA LEU A 200 16.02 -11.12 1.17
C LEU A 200 16.15 -12.62 1.44
N CYS A 201 16.13 -13.44 0.39
CA CYS A 201 16.31 -14.88 0.50
C CYS A 201 17.63 -15.24 1.15
N ASN A 202 18.73 -14.59 0.75
CA ASN A 202 20.06 -14.79 1.30
C ASN A 202 20.12 -14.38 2.78
N HIS A 203 19.62 -13.18 3.11
CA HIS A 203 19.63 -12.66 4.48
C HIS A 203 18.84 -13.56 5.43
N PHE A 204 17.63 -13.94 5.04
CA PHE A 204 16.73 -14.74 5.87
C PHE A 204 16.88 -16.25 5.68
N LYS A 205 17.84 -16.72 4.87
CA LYS A 205 18.02 -18.14 4.54
C LYS A 205 16.73 -18.82 4.10
N ILE A 206 16.04 -18.18 3.14
CA ILE A 206 14.83 -18.68 2.47
C ILE A 206 15.27 -19.33 1.16
N ASP A 207 14.88 -20.56 0.92
CA ASP A 207 15.16 -21.28 -0.33
C ASP A 207 14.14 -20.85 -1.40
N LYS A 208 14.55 -19.92 -2.27
CA LYS A 208 13.72 -19.38 -3.35
C LYS A 208 13.20 -20.46 -4.29
N SER A 209 13.96 -21.54 -4.52
CA SER A 209 13.57 -22.62 -5.44
C SER A 209 12.33 -23.39 -4.98
N LYS A 210 11.98 -23.28 -3.69
CA LYS A 210 10.78 -23.90 -3.10
C LYS A 210 9.54 -23.02 -3.19
N ILE A 211 9.64 -21.79 -3.70
CA ILE A 211 8.52 -20.86 -3.81
C ILE A 211 7.98 -20.93 -5.24
N LYS A 212 6.66 -21.15 -5.40
CA LYS A 212 6.01 -21.31 -6.70
C LYS A 212 5.63 -20.01 -7.40
N PHE A 213 5.77 -18.86 -6.71
CA PHE A 213 5.44 -17.57 -7.28
C PHE A 213 6.59 -17.00 -8.10
N ASN A 214 6.24 -16.30 -9.20
CA ASN A 214 7.15 -15.45 -9.96
C ASN A 214 6.94 -13.97 -9.57
N GLU A 215 7.89 -13.08 -9.95
CA GLU A 215 7.69 -11.64 -9.77
C GLU A 215 6.44 -11.16 -10.54
N PRO A 216 5.69 -10.21 -9.99
CA PRO A 216 5.94 -9.47 -8.74
C PRO A 216 5.52 -10.22 -7.45
N PHE A 217 4.73 -11.27 -7.54
CA PHE A 217 4.19 -11.99 -6.37
C PHE A 217 5.24 -12.75 -5.56
N LEU A 218 6.40 -13.03 -6.17
CA LEU A 218 7.52 -13.65 -5.45
C LEU A 218 8.01 -12.76 -4.31
N LEU A 219 8.19 -11.45 -4.57
CA LEU A 219 8.55 -10.48 -3.53
C LEU A 219 7.50 -10.43 -2.41
N ASP A 220 6.21 -10.40 -2.77
CA ASP A 220 5.11 -10.40 -1.80
C ASP A 220 5.14 -11.64 -0.90
N ALA A 221 5.35 -12.83 -1.49
CA ALA A 221 5.43 -14.10 -0.78
C ALA A 221 6.63 -14.13 0.17
N ILE A 222 7.81 -13.69 -0.29
CA ILE A 222 9.03 -13.62 0.53
C ILE A 222 8.82 -12.68 1.72
N MET A 223 8.25 -11.48 1.52
CA MET A 223 7.95 -10.53 2.59
C MET A 223 6.97 -11.11 3.62
N ALA A 224 5.95 -11.83 3.17
CA ALA A 224 5.03 -12.52 4.06
C ALA A 224 5.74 -13.63 4.87
N MET A 225 6.60 -14.43 4.23
CA MET A 225 7.42 -15.47 4.90
C MET A 225 8.40 -14.86 5.92
N ILE A 226 8.98 -13.69 5.61
CA ILE A 226 9.86 -12.95 6.52
C ILE A 226 9.11 -12.54 7.78
N SER A 227 7.86 -12.05 7.66
CA SER A 227 7.03 -11.70 8.82
C SER A 227 6.91 -12.88 9.79
N ARG A 228 6.61 -14.06 9.28
CA ARG A 228 6.52 -15.29 10.08
C ARG A 228 7.89 -15.67 10.66
N LYS A 229 8.96 -15.58 9.87
CA LYS A 229 10.30 -15.94 10.29
C LYS A 229 10.83 -15.06 11.42
N ILE A 230 10.56 -13.77 11.37
CA ILE A 230 10.96 -12.84 12.45
C ILE A 230 10.25 -13.19 13.76
N ILE A 231 8.96 -13.54 13.71
CA ILE A 231 8.14 -13.77 14.90
C ILE A 231 8.37 -15.17 15.47
N PHE A 232 8.48 -16.20 14.62
CA PHE A 232 8.46 -17.61 15.02
C PHE A 232 9.74 -18.38 14.66
N GLY A 233 10.67 -17.80 13.92
CA GLY A 233 11.94 -18.41 13.55
C GLY A 233 11.87 -19.40 12.37
N ASP A 234 10.69 -19.70 11.83
CA ASP A 234 10.47 -20.69 10.77
C ASP A 234 9.82 -20.09 9.51
N VAL A 235 9.79 -20.86 8.44
CA VAL A 235 9.05 -20.60 7.21
C VAL A 235 8.22 -21.83 6.83
N ASP A 236 7.11 -21.61 6.13
CA ASP A 236 6.18 -22.68 5.72
C ASP A 236 5.97 -22.59 4.20
N TYR A 237 6.78 -23.35 3.45
CA TYR A 237 6.73 -23.37 1.99
C TYR A 237 5.45 -24.00 1.44
N ASP A 238 4.92 -25.02 2.11
CA ASP A 238 3.70 -25.69 1.65
C ASP A 238 2.51 -24.76 1.81
N LEU A 239 2.43 -24.06 2.95
CA LEU A 239 1.36 -23.13 3.22
C LEU A 239 1.40 -21.94 2.26
N ILE A 240 2.55 -21.27 2.08
CA ILE A 240 2.63 -20.13 1.14
C ILE A 240 2.30 -20.55 -0.29
N ASN A 241 2.78 -21.71 -0.74
CA ASN A 241 2.53 -22.23 -2.08
C ASN A 241 1.08 -22.67 -2.33
N SER A 242 0.29 -22.84 -1.28
CA SER A 242 -1.16 -23.11 -1.37
C SER A 242 -2.02 -21.85 -1.45
N TYR A 243 -1.42 -20.67 -1.21
CA TYR A 243 -2.11 -19.39 -1.34
C TYR A 243 -2.53 -19.13 -2.78
N LYS A 244 -3.74 -18.61 -2.97
CA LYS A 244 -4.26 -18.24 -4.30
C LYS A 244 -4.31 -16.73 -4.42
N ILE A 245 -3.67 -16.21 -5.46
CA ILE A 245 -3.75 -14.78 -5.80
C ILE A 245 -5.19 -14.41 -6.12
N ASP A 246 -5.62 -13.24 -5.66
CA ASP A 246 -6.95 -12.70 -5.98
C ASP A 246 -7.10 -12.50 -7.50
N LYS A 247 -8.34 -12.56 -7.97
CA LYS A 247 -8.69 -12.24 -9.36
C LYS A 247 -8.26 -10.83 -9.76
N HIS A 248 -8.10 -10.63 -11.05
CA HIS A 248 -7.74 -9.35 -11.66
C HIS A 248 -6.33 -8.85 -11.31
N LYS A 249 -5.43 -9.74 -10.90
CA LYS A 249 -4.01 -9.48 -10.63
C LYS A 249 -3.16 -10.41 -11.49
N VAL A 250 -2.79 -9.96 -12.68
CA VAL A 250 -2.05 -10.75 -13.68
C VAL A 250 -2.72 -12.13 -13.88
N GLU A 251 -4.04 -12.15 -13.93
CA GLU A 251 -4.84 -13.38 -14.07
C GLU A 251 -4.83 -13.85 -15.52
N GLU A 252 -4.16 -14.99 -15.78
CA GLU A 252 -4.07 -15.59 -17.10
C GLU A 252 -5.28 -16.46 -17.40
N PHE A 253 -5.84 -16.31 -18.61
CA PHE A 253 -6.84 -17.23 -19.13
C PHE A 253 -6.74 -17.34 -20.66
N ARG A 254 -7.36 -18.37 -21.23
CA ARG A 254 -7.42 -18.55 -22.68
C ARG A 254 -8.86 -18.51 -23.18
N ASP A 255 -9.06 -17.85 -24.30
CA ASP A 255 -10.37 -17.82 -24.97
C ASP A 255 -10.58 -19.06 -25.86
N SER A 256 -11.76 -19.11 -26.49
CA SER A 256 -12.15 -20.19 -27.42
C SER A 256 -11.24 -20.34 -28.65
N LYS A 257 -10.44 -19.32 -28.99
CA LYS A 257 -9.45 -19.31 -30.07
C LYS A 257 -8.03 -19.59 -29.55
N ASN A 258 -7.90 -20.04 -28.29
CA ASN A 258 -6.63 -20.34 -27.63
C ASN A 258 -5.69 -19.11 -27.49
N ARG A 259 -6.21 -17.89 -27.60
CA ARG A 259 -5.42 -16.66 -27.33
C ARG A 259 -5.23 -16.51 -25.82
N LEU A 260 -4.01 -16.13 -25.42
CA LEU A 260 -3.71 -15.80 -24.03
C LEU A 260 -4.22 -14.41 -23.71
N TRP A 261 -5.00 -14.29 -22.65
CA TRP A 261 -5.47 -13.06 -22.06
C TRP A 261 -4.92 -12.91 -20.67
N ILE A 262 -4.58 -11.68 -20.28
CA ILE A 262 -4.13 -11.32 -18.94
C ILE A 262 -5.07 -10.24 -18.41
N ASP A 263 -5.80 -10.55 -17.34
CA ASP A 263 -6.58 -9.56 -16.60
C ASP A 263 -5.75 -9.02 -15.44
N ASP A 264 -5.29 -7.78 -15.60
CA ASP A 264 -4.58 -7.01 -14.57
C ASP A 264 -5.29 -5.67 -14.32
N SER A 265 -6.62 -5.68 -14.34
CA SER A 265 -7.44 -4.49 -14.10
C SER A 265 -7.26 -3.91 -12.68
N LYS A 266 -6.55 -4.61 -11.81
CA LYS A 266 -6.11 -4.14 -10.49
C LYS A 266 -4.85 -3.26 -10.55
N ALA A 267 -4.10 -3.26 -11.64
CA ALA A 267 -3.00 -2.32 -11.86
C ALA A 267 -3.53 -0.89 -11.98
N THR A 268 -3.15 -0.01 -11.06
CA THR A 268 -3.67 1.36 -10.97
C THR A 268 -2.58 2.43 -11.15
N ASN A 269 -1.39 2.02 -11.58
CA ASN A 269 -0.26 2.90 -11.88
C ASN A 269 0.67 2.25 -12.91
N TYR A 270 1.57 3.05 -13.49
CA TYR A 270 2.44 2.63 -14.57
C TYR A 270 3.44 1.52 -14.16
N ASP A 271 3.92 1.54 -12.92
CA ASP A 271 4.89 0.56 -12.42
C ASP A 271 4.27 -0.85 -12.34
N ALA A 272 3.02 -0.95 -11.86
CA ALA A 272 2.28 -2.21 -11.89
C ALA A 272 2.16 -2.75 -13.31
N THR A 273 1.82 -1.89 -14.30
CA THR A 273 1.71 -2.26 -15.70
C THR A 273 3.06 -2.75 -16.25
N ILE A 274 4.17 -2.04 -15.98
CA ILE A 274 5.51 -2.46 -16.42
C ILE A 274 5.81 -3.86 -15.87
N ASN A 275 5.62 -4.09 -14.58
CA ASN A 275 5.91 -5.37 -13.93
C ASN A 275 5.03 -6.51 -14.49
N ALA A 276 3.76 -6.23 -14.79
CA ALA A 276 2.85 -7.20 -15.42
C ALA A 276 3.28 -7.60 -16.83
N LEU A 277 3.96 -6.73 -17.58
CA LEU A 277 4.43 -6.98 -18.94
C LEU A 277 5.72 -7.80 -19.01
N VAL A 278 6.53 -7.81 -17.94
CA VAL A 278 7.86 -8.48 -17.93
C VAL A 278 7.81 -9.94 -18.43
N PRO A 279 6.85 -10.80 -18.02
CA PRO A 279 6.79 -12.18 -18.46
C PRO A 279 6.44 -12.35 -19.95
N TYR A 280 5.95 -11.29 -20.59
CA TYR A 280 5.38 -11.35 -21.95
C TYR A 280 6.16 -10.53 -22.99
N LYS A 281 7.31 -9.96 -22.62
CA LYS A 281 8.11 -9.06 -23.46
C LYS A 281 8.50 -9.63 -24.83
N ASP A 282 8.58 -10.95 -24.94
CA ASP A 282 8.92 -11.66 -26.18
C ASP A 282 7.66 -12.07 -27.02
N LYS A 283 6.49 -11.51 -26.68
CA LYS A 283 5.21 -11.76 -27.35
C LYS A 283 4.77 -10.55 -28.16
N ASN A 284 3.88 -10.78 -29.13
CA ASN A 284 3.08 -9.69 -29.71
C ASN A 284 2.00 -9.30 -28.72
N ILE A 285 2.09 -8.09 -28.18
CA ILE A 285 1.27 -7.62 -27.06
C ILE A 285 0.18 -6.68 -27.58
N HIS A 286 -1.06 -6.97 -27.20
CA HIS A 286 -2.19 -6.06 -27.35
C HIS A 286 -2.62 -5.59 -25.98
N ILE A 287 -2.38 -4.32 -25.62
CA ILE A 287 -2.71 -3.79 -24.30
C ILE A 287 -3.87 -2.78 -24.36
N ILE A 288 -4.85 -2.98 -23.49
CA ILE A 288 -5.89 -1.99 -23.21
C ILE A 288 -5.46 -1.20 -21.99
N ILE A 289 -5.24 0.10 -22.12
CA ILE A 289 -4.71 0.94 -21.05
C ILE A 289 -5.44 2.29 -20.98
N GLY A 290 -5.64 2.77 -19.75
CA GLY A 290 -6.24 4.09 -19.50
C GLY A 290 -6.88 4.17 -18.13
N GLY A 291 -7.52 5.29 -17.86
CA GLY A 291 -8.15 5.60 -16.58
C GLY A 291 -7.60 6.88 -15.95
N ASP A 292 -7.54 6.94 -14.63
CA ASP A 292 -6.99 8.07 -13.86
C ASP A 292 -5.56 7.75 -13.41
N ASP A 293 -4.59 8.51 -13.91
CA ASP A 293 -3.17 8.37 -13.55
C ASP A 293 -2.79 9.11 -12.25
N LYS A 294 -3.77 9.73 -11.59
CA LYS A 294 -3.61 10.43 -10.29
C LYS A 294 -2.49 11.47 -10.30
N GLY A 295 -2.21 12.04 -11.47
CA GLY A 295 -1.16 13.05 -11.68
C GLY A 295 0.26 12.50 -11.83
N ALA A 296 0.45 11.17 -11.81
CA ALA A 296 1.75 10.56 -12.07
C ALA A 296 2.19 10.71 -13.53
N SER A 297 3.50 10.71 -13.77
CA SER A 297 4.05 10.71 -15.12
C SER A 297 3.88 9.34 -15.77
N LEU A 298 3.37 9.30 -17.01
CA LEU A 298 3.32 8.07 -17.81
C LEU A 298 4.63 7.82 -18.58
N LYS A 299 5.54 8.79 -18.61
CA LYS A 299 6.80 8.68 -19.35
C LYS A 299 7.60 7.41 -19.03
N PRO A 300 7.77 6.99 -17.75
CA PRO A 300 8.49 5.76 -17.43
C PRO A 300 7.85 4.50 -18.06
N LEU A 301 6.52 4.45 -18.20
CA LEU A 301 5.87 3.35 -18.90
C LEU A 301 6.32 3.29 -20.35
N PHE A 302 6.22 4.41 -21.09
CA PHE A 302 6.55 4.47 -22.51
C PHE A 302 8.04 4.23 -22.76
N GLU A 303 8.93 4.71 -21.91
CA GLU A 303 10.36 4.39 -21.95
C GLU A 303 10.64 2.88 -21.84
N ASN A 304 9.84 2.15 -21.04
CA ASN A 304 9.99 0.71 -20.86
C ASN A 304 9.38 -0.13 -21.98
N ILE A 305 8.29 0.33 -22.61
CA ILE A 305 7.56 -0.47 -23.60
C ILE A 305 7.90 -0.14 -25.06
N LYS A 306 8.63 0.94 -25.34
CA LYS A 306 8.95 1.39 -26.72
C LYS A 306 9.68 0.38 -27.60
N GLU A 307 10.40 -0.56 -26.99
CA GLU A 307 11.14 -1.62 -27.70
C GLU A 307 10.34 -2.94 -27.80
N LEU A 308 9.12 -2.98 -27.25
CA LEU A 308 8.27 -4.16 -27.29
C LEU A 308 7.45 -4.21 -28.59
N ASP A 309 7.11 -5.42 -29.04
CA ASP A 309 6.12 -5.60 -30.09
C ASP A 309 4.71 -5.42 -29.49
N ILE A 310 4.24 -4.17 -29.45
CA ILE A 310 3.07 -3.77 -28.67
C ILE A 310 2.10 -2.87 -29.47
N ILE A 311 0.81 -3.16 -29.33
CA ILE A 311 -0.29 -2.30 -29.85
C ILE A 311 -1.11 -1.81 -28.65
N ILE A 312 -1.30 -0.49 -28.55
CA ILE A 312 -1.97 0.16 -27.43
C ILE A 312 -3.41 0.56 -27.83
N TYR A 313 -4.37 0.13 -27.04
CA TYR A 313 -5.77 0.55 -27.10
C TYR A 313 -6.04 1.49 -25.93
N ALA A 314 -6.00 2.81 -26.18
CA ALA A 314 -6.20 3.82 -25.16
C ALA A 314 -7.68 4.01 -24.84
N ILE A 315 -8.04 4.00 -23.55
CA ILE A 315 -9.41 4.19 -23.06
C ILE A 315 -9.46 5.14 -21.84
N GLY A 316 -10.66 5.62 -21.50
CA GLY A 316 -10.88 6.37 -20.25
C GLY A 316 -10.46 7.83 -20.28
N SER A 317 -10.35 8.45 -19.12
CA SER A 317 -10.16 9.89 -18.94
C SER A 317 -8.81 10.42 -19.45
N ASN A 318 -7.76 9.59 -19.46
CA ASN A 318 -6.43 9.97 -19.90
C ASN A 318 -6.07 9.51 -21.34
N THR A 319 -7.07 9.08 -22.13
CA THR A 319 -6.88 8.60 -23.52
C THR A 319 -5.97 9.52 -24.34
N GLN A 320 -6.27 10.82 -24.39
CA GLN A 320 -5.48 11.77 -25.19
C GLN A 320 -4.02 11.85 -24.73
N ARG A 321 -3.80 11.77 -23.41
CA ARG A 321 -2.44 11.77 -22.83
C ARG A 321 -1.66 10.52 -23.23
N VAL A 322 -2.31 9.36 -23.23
CA VAL A 322 -1.72 8.09 -23.70
C VAL A 322 -1.35 8.20 -25.18
N LEU A 323 -2.25 8.69 -26.04
CA LEU A 323 -2.00 8.86 -27.47
C LEU A 323 -0.85 9.82 -27.75
N ASN A 324 -0.73 10.94 -27.02
CA ASN A 324 0.39 11.88 -27.16
C ASN A 324 1.74 11.20 -26.86
N TYR A 325 1.78 10.32 -25.84
CA TYR A 325 2.99 9.55 -25.57
C TYR A 325 3.27 8.48 -26.66
N CYS A 326 2.23 7.85 -27.23
CA CYS A 326 2.42 6.94 -28.37
C CYS A 326 3.09 7.67 -29.55
N GLU A 327 2.66 8.90 -29.87
CA GLU A 327 3.27 9.72 -30.91
C GLU A 327 4.72 10.09 -30.57
N GLU A 328 5.00 10.54 -29.32
CA GLU A 328 6.33 10.91 -28.85
C GLU A 328 7.31 9.76 -28.94
N PHE A 329 6.91 8.56 -28.53
CA PHE A 329 7.76 7.35 -28.48
C PHE A 329 7.67 6.48 -29.74
N LYS A 330 6.83 6.85 -30.72
CA LYS A 330 6.64 6.14 -32.00
C LYS A 330 6.17 4.68 -31.82
N ILE A 331 5.22 4.49 -30.92
CA ILE A 331 4.53 3.21 -30.65
C ILE A 331 3.21 3.18 -31.43
#